data_fdfd97d0048ad57f58276bb1f8d2edaa
#
_entry.id   fdfd97d0048ad57f58276bb1f8d2edaa
#
_cell.length_a   1.000
_cell.length_b   1.000
_cell.length_c   1.000
_cell.angle_alpha   90.00
_cell.angle_beta   90.00
_cell.angle_gamma   90.00
#
_symmetry.space_group_name_H-M   'P 1'
#
loop_
_entity.id
_entity.type
_entity.pdbx_description
1 polymer ?
#
loop_
_entity_poly.entity_id
_entity_poly.type
_entity_poly.pdbx_seq_one_letter_code
_entity_poly.pdbx_strand_id
1 'polypeptide(L)'
;MNTEIEGVILAGGESKRMGTNKSLIKLHTKPLIEHVYDRLIEQVSHVSINTNQPIEIFPKNIQFDDRILNKTGPLAGIQAGLFYAKKNWVQFCPNDCPFLPINLVEKLSFCIKDKGPTIILPSLFDH
;
A
#
# COMPACT_ATOMS: atom_id res chain seq x y z
N MET A 1 -7.75 1.76 -15.21
CA MET A 1 -6.94 0.77 -14.46
C MET A 1 -5.65 0.51 -15.21
N ASN A 2 -4.53 0.56 -14.52
CA ASN A 2 -3.23 0.30 -15.15
C ASN A 2 -2.84 -1.16 -14.91
N THR A 3 -2.69 -1.94 -15.97
CA THR A 3 -2.41 -3.38 -15.86
C THR A 3 -0.95 -3.69 -15.57
N GLU A 4 -0.06 -2.73 -15.69
CA GLU A 4 1.36 -2.91 -15.42
C GLU A 4 1.77 -2.54 -13.99
N ILE A 5 0.82 -2.09 -13.20
CA ILE A 5 1.07 -1.62 -11.84
C ILE A 5 0.18 -2.39 -10.88
N GLU A 6 0.77 -2.93 -9.84
CA GLU A 6 0.01 -3.48 -8.72
C GLU A 6 0.12 -2.57 -7.51
N GLY A 7 -0.80 -2.68 -6.58
CA GLY A 7 -0.81 -1.88 -5.39
C GLY A 7 -0.53 -2.71 -4.14
N VAL A 8 0.15 -2.09 -3.18
CA VAL A 8 0.40 -2.68 -1.88
C VAL A 8 0.05 -1.66 -0.81
N ILE A 9 -0.82 -2.04 0.11
CA ILE A 9 -1.13 -1.21 1.27
C ILE A 9 -0.24 -1.68 2.43
N LEU A 10 0.50 -0.75 3.00
CA LEU A 10 1.39 -1.04 4.11
C LEU A 10 0.63 -0.92 5.42
N ALA A 11 0.28 -2.05 6.00
CA ALA A 11 -0.50 -2.12 7.24
C ALA A 11 0.24 -2.87 8.35
N GLY A 12 1.50 -3.22 8.11
CA GLY A 12 2.34 -3.79 9.15
C GLY A 12 2.88 -2.71 10.06
N GLY A 13 3.74 -3.07 10.97
CA GLY A 13 4.41 -2.10 11.80
C GLY A 13 3.70 -1.85 13.11
N GLU A 14 3.91 -0.67 13.64
CA GLU A 14 3.63 -0.37 15.04
C GLU A 14 2.25 0.21 15.31
N SER A 15 1.25 -0.16 14.53
CA SER A 15 -0.09 0.33 14.75
C SER A 15 -0.72 -0.17 16.06
N LYS A 16 0.04 -0.94 16.84
CA LYS A 16 -0.43 -1.47 18.12
C LYS A 16 -0.11 -0.59 19.31
N ARG A 17 0.40 0.60 19.09
CA ARG A 17 0.88 1.45 20.15
C ARG A 17 -0.13 1.69 21.26
N MET A 18 -1.40 1.68 20.96
CA MET A 18 -2.48 1.91 21.93
C MET A 18 -3.32 0.64 22.16
N GLY A 19 -2.78 -0.52 21.81
CA GLY A 19 -3.55 -1.74 21.88
C GLY A 19 -4.59 -1.88 20.79
N THR A 20 -4.62 -0.95 19.85
CA THR A 20 -5.59 -0.91 18.77
C THR A 20 -4.88 -0.83 17.44
N ASN A 21 -5.33 -1.62 16.47
CA ASN A 21 -4.80 -1.54 15.11
C ASN A 21 -5.40 -0.31 14.43
N LYS A 22 -4.55 0.64 14.08
CA LYS A 22 -4.99 1.88 13.43
C LYS A 22 -5.73 1.65 12.13
N SER A 23 -5.42 0.55 11.42
CA SER A 23 -6.12 0.22 10.19
C SER A 23 -7.61 0.05 10.38
N LEU A 24 -8.03 -0.32 11.58
CA LEU A 24 -9.43 -0.59 11.89
C LEU A 24 -10.17 0.63 12.46
N ILE A 25 -9.48 1.75 12.64
CA ILE A 25 -10.16 3.00 13.01
C ILE A 25 -11.08 3.38 11.86
N LYS A 26 -12.32 3.74 12.20
CA LYS A 26 -13.34 3.95 11.18
C LYS A 26 -13.53 5.42 10.86
N LEU A 27 -13.76 5.69 9.60
CA LEU A 27 -14.25 6.96 9.08
C LEU A 27 -15.57 6.65 8.36
N HIS A 28 -16.65 7.30 8.78
CA HIS A 28 -17.99 7.06 8.23
C HIS A 28 -18.37 5.57 8.28
N THR A 29 -18.11 4.93 9.43
CA THR A 29 -18.42 3.53 9.70
C THR A 29 -17.59 2.50 8.91
N LYS A 30 -16.63 2.95 8.13
CA LYS A 30 -15.78 2.08 7.32
C LYS A 30 -14.32 2.23 7.78
N PRO A 31 -13.57 1.15 8.01
CA PRO A 31 -12.17 1.25 8.42
C PRO A 31 -11.33 2.06 7.43
N LEU A 32 -10.34 2.78 7.95
CA LEU A 32 -9.46 3.60 7.11
C LEU A 32 -8.82 2.78 5.99
N ILE A 33 -8.35 1.59 6.31
CA ILE A 33 -7.69 0.74 5.32
C ILE A 33 -8.63 0.38 4.18
N GLU A 34 -9.91 0.23 4.47
CA GLU A 34 -10.88 -0.11 3.42
C GLU A 34 -11.10 1.08 2.48
N HIS A 35 -11.06 2.31 3.00
CA HIS A 35 -11.10 3.49 2.15
C HIS A 35 -9.91 3.54 1.20
N VAL A 36 -8.71 3.22 1.71
CA VAL A 36 -7.52 3.18 0.88
C VAL A 36 -7.64 2.09 -0.18
N TYR A 37 -8.08 0.91 0.22
CA TYR A 37 -8.27 -0.21 -0.71
C TYR A 37 -9.22 0.15 -1.84
N ASP A 38 -10.37 0.73 -1.50
CA ASP A 38 -11.39 1.05 -2.50
C ASP A 38 -10.88 2.06 -3.53
N ARG A 39 -10.05 3.00 -3.11
CA ARG A 39 -9.51 4.00 -4.03
C ARG A 39 -8.37 3.45 -4.86
N LEU A 40 -7.55 2.59 -4.27
CA LEU A 40 -6.38 2.06 -4.96
C LEU A 40 -6.76 0.98 -5.98
N ILE A 41 -7.74 0.13 -5.64
CA ILE A 41 -8.09 -1.00 -6.52
C ILE A 41 -8.62 -0.54 -7.87
N GLU A 42 -9.15 0.67 -7.96
CA GLU A 42 -9.62 1.22 -9.21
C GLU A 42 -8.49 1.76 -10.09
N GLN A 43 -7.30 1.88 -9.54
CA GLN A 43 -6.17 2.49 -10.26
C GLN A 43 -5.11 1.48 -10.72
N VAL A 44 -5.14 0.26 -10.16
CA VAL A 44 -4.11 -0.74 -10.41
C VAL A 44 -4.72 -2.09 -10.76
N SER A 45 -3.87 -3.03 -11.18
CA SER A 45 -4.34 -4.35 -11.61
C SER A 45 -4.91 -5.17 -10.46
N HIS A 46 -4.27 -5.11 -9.31
CA HIS A 46 -4.75 -5.77 -8.09
C HIS A 46 -4.06 -5.14 -6.89
N VAL A 47 -4.61 -5.37 -5.70
CA VAL A 47 -4.08 -4.81 -4.47
C VAL A 47 -3.81 -5.93 -3.47
N SER A 48 -2.63 -5.88 -2.86
CA SER A 48 -2.26 -6.76 -1.76
C SER A 48 -2.06 -5.93 -0.50
N ILE A 49 -2.08 -6.58 0.64
CA ILE A 49 -1.96 -5.90 1.93
C ILE A 49 -0.79 -6.51 2.69
N ASN A 50 0.16 -5.67 3.04
CA ASN A 50 1.28 -6.07 3.90
C ASN A 50 0.86 -5.90 5.35
N THR A 51 0.71 -7.01 6.06
CA THR A 51 0.34 -6.99 7.47
C THR A 51 0.91 -8.22 8.15
N ASN A 52 1.41 -8.03 9.38
CA ASN A 52 1.94 -9.14 10.15
C ASN A 52 0.87 -9.85 10.99
N GLN A 53 -0.34 -9.31 10.99
CA GLN A 53 -1.49 -9.95 11.61
C GLN A 53 -2.66 -9.90 10.65
N PRO A 54 -3.35 -11.00 10.43
CA PRO A 54 -4.45 -11.02 9.47
C PRO A 54 -5.52 -9.98 9.80
N ILE A 55 -6.02 -9.33 8.75
CA ILE A 55 -7.12 -8.37 8.86
C ILE A 55 -8.35 -9.08 8.30
N GLU A 56 -9.37 -9.27 9.13
CA GLU A 56 -10.48 -10.14 8.80
C GLU A 56 -11.38 -9.64 7.67
N ILE A 57 -11.42 -8.33 7.45
CA ILE A 57 -12.28 -7.77 6.41
C ILE A 57 -11.77 -8.03 5.00
N PHE A 58 -10.55 -8.55 4.86
CA PHE A 58 -9.97 -8.87 3.56
C PHE A 58 -9.66 -10.36 3.44
N PRO A 59 -9.71 -10.92 2.21
CA PRO A 59 -9.31 -12.31 2.01
C PRO A 59 -7.85 -12.53 2.39
N LYS A 60 -7.55 -13.71 2.93
CA LYS A 60 -6.19 -14.02 3.34
C LYS A 60 -5.22 -14.11 2.16
N ASN A 61 -5.71 -14.46 0.98
CA ASN A 61 -4.85 -14.65 -0.18
C ASN A 61 -4.31 -13.35 -0.76
N ILE A 62 -4.79 -12.19 -0.30
CA ILE A 62 -4.22 -10.92 -0.71
C ILE A 62 -3.39 -10.28 0.40
N GLN A 63 -3.14 -11.00 1.49
CA GLN A 63 -2.36 -10.51 2.62
C GLN A 63 -1.04 -11.26 2.69
N PHE A 64 0.02 -10.54 3.08
CA PHE A 64 1.33 -11.14 3.27
C PHE A 64 2.07 -10.39 4.38
N ASP A 65 2.96 -11.08 5.08
CA ASP A 65 3.73 -10.48 6.17
C ASP A 65 5.13 -10.10 5.72
N ASP A 66 5.84 -9.44 6.62
CA ASP A 66 7.22 -9.07 6.36
C ASP A 66 8.10 -10.31 6.27
N ARG A 67 9.10 -10.25 5.41
CA ARG A 67 10.05 -11.35 5.24
C ARG A 67 11.26 -11.23 6.18
N ILE A 68 11.54 -10.02 6.62
CA ILE A 68 12.70 -9.75 7.47
C ILE A 68 12.22 -9.64 8.91
N LEU A 69 12.66 -10.56 9.75
CA LEU A 69 12.29 -10.57 11.16
C LEU A 69 13.02 -9.46 11.91
N ASN A 70 12.37 -8.95 12.95
CA ASN A 70 12.94 -7.94 13.84
C ASN A 70 13.23 -6.60 13.20
N LYS A 71 12.64 -6.35 12.04
CA LYS A 71 12.68 -5.03 11.41
C LYS A 71 11.36 -4.33 11.65
N THR A 72 11.45 -3.05 11.92
CA THR A 72 10.26 -2.21 12.11
C THR A 72 10.21 -1.15 11.01
N GLY A 73 9.02 -0.59 10.84
CA GLY A 73 8.84 0.47 9.89
C GLY A 73 8.49 -0.01 8.50
N PRO A 74 8.28 0.93 7.58
CA PRO A 74 7.74 0.61 6.25
C PRO A 74 8.72 -0.10 5.33
N LEU A 75 10.03 -0.01 5.59
CA LEU A 75 11.00 -0.61 4.67
C LEU A 75 10.88 -2.13 4.58
N ALA A 76 10.55 -2.79 5.69
CA ALA A 76 10.35 -4.24 5.66
C ALA A 76 9.16 -4.61 4.80
N GLY A 77 8.07 -3.83 4.89
CA GLY A 77 6.89 -4.05 4.07
C GLY A 77 7.14 -3.78 2.60
N ILE A 78 7.90 -2.74 2.30
CA ILE A 78 8.27 -2.42 0.91
C ILE A 78 9.12 -3.54 0.33
N GLN A 79 10.09 -4.05 1.09
CA GLN A 79 10.93 -5.16 0.64
C GLN A 79 10.07 -6.40 0.34
N ALA A 80 9.15 -6.73 1.23
CA ALA A 80 8.27 -7.88 1.02
C ALA A 80 7.37 -7.68 -0.19
N GLY A 81 6.80 -6.49 -0.33
CA GLY A 81 5.94 -6.17 -1.46
C GLY A 81 6.66 -6.31 -2.80
N LEU A 82 7.90 -5.84 -2.86
CA LEU A 82 8.70 -5.99 -4.07
C LEU A 82 9.07 -7.44 -4.34
N PHE A 83 9.32 -8.20 -3.29
CA PHE A 83 9.65 -9.62 -3.45
C PHE A 83 8.50 -10.43 -4.05
N TYR A 84 7.28 -10.16 -3.60
CA TYR A 84 6.10 -10.89 -4.07
C TYR A 84 5.48 -10.27 -5.31
N ALA A 85 5.99 -9.15 -5.79
CA ALA A 85 5.41 -8.43 -6.91
C ALA A 85 5.40 -9.27 -8.18
N LYS A 86 4.29 -9.19 -8.91
CA LYS A 86 4.11 -9.86 -10.19
C LYS A 86 4.12 -8.89 -11.36
N LYS A 87 4.01 -7.60 -11.09
CA LYS A 87 3.99 -6.57 -12.13
C LYS A 87 5.30 -5.80 -12.12
N ASN A 88 5.52 -5.02 -13.16
CA ASN A 88 6.75 -4.26 -13.29
C ASN A 88 6.84 -3.09 -12.32
N TRP A 89 5.68 -2.60 -11.87
CA TRP A 89 5.61 -1.45 -10.96
C TRP A 89 4.71 -1.76 -9.78
N VAL A 90 5.08 -1.23 -8.64
CA VAL A 90 4.30 -1.39 -7.42
C VAL A 90 4.01 -0.01 -6.84
N GLN A 91 2.73 0.27 -6.59
CA GLN A 91 2.31 1.47 -5.90
C GLN A 91 2.12 1.13 -4.43
N PHE A 92 2.95 1.70 -3.57
CA PHE A 92 2.81 1.53 -2.12
C PHE A 92 1.98 2.66 -1.55
N CYS A 93 1.09 2.33 -0.63
CA CYS A 93 0.25 3.30 0.07
C CYS A 93 0.19 2.97 1.55
N PRO A 94 0.17 3.97 2.42
CA PRO A 94 -0.09 3.72 3.84
C PRO A 94 -1.55 3.35 4.07
N ASN A 95 -1.82 2.76 5.22
CA ASN A 95 -3.17 2.27 5.54
C ASN A 95 -4.07 3.32 6.17
N ASP A 96 -3.59 4.54 6.36
CA ASP A 96 -4.31 5.58 7.10
C ASP A 96 -4.56 6.84 6.29
N CYS A 97 -4.59 6.73 4.96
CA CYS A 97 -4.88 7.85 4.08
C CYS A 97 -6.22 7.64 3.36
N PRO A 98 -7.35 7.87 4.05
CA PRO A 98 -8.67 7.56 3.49
C PRO A 98 -9.04 8.45 2.30
N PHE A 99 -8.36 9.56 2.12
CA PHE A 99 -8.61 10.48 1.01
C PHE A 99 -7.54 10.38 -0.07
N LEU A 100 -6.98 9.18 -0.24
CA LEU A 100 -6.02 8.93 -1.31
C LEU A 100 -6.57 9.45 -2.63
N PRO A 101 -5.79 10.24 -3.41
CA PRO A 101 -6.29 10.76 -4.68
C PRO A 101 -6.70 9.65 -5.64
N ILE A 102 -7.81 9.84 -6.32
CA ILE A 102 -8.31 8.84 -7.26
C ILE A 102 -7.48 8.77 -8.55
N ASN A 103 -6.57 9.70 -8.74
CA ASN A 103 -5.67 9.74 -9.89
C ASN A 103 -4.20 9.68 -9.49
N LEU A 104 -3.91 9.12 -8.30
CA LEU A 104 -2.54 9.07 -7.79
C LEU A 104 -1.63 8.27 -8.72
N VAL A 105 -2.05 7.07 -9.08
CA VAL A 105 -1.22 6.18 -9.90
C VAL A 105 -1.02 6.78 -11.29
N GLU A 106 -2.06 7.36 -11.86
CA GLU A 106 -1.95 8.02 -13.15
C GLU A 106 -0.92 9.13 -13.13
N LYS A 107 -0.98 9.99 -12.11
CA LYS A 107 -0.02 11.10 -12.02
C LYS A 107 1.40 10.63 -11.83
N LEU A 108 1.61 9.64 -10.97
CA LEU A 108 2.96 9.13 -10.75
C LEU A 108 3.49 8.38 -11.96
N SER A 109 2.62 7.73 -12.71
CA SER A 109 3.05 6.97 -13.89
C SER A 109 3.61 7.86 -14.99
N PHE A 110 3.22 9.13 -15.04
CA PHE A 110 3.81 10.05 -16.00
C PHE A 110 5.30 10.30 -15.75
N CYS A 111 5.80 9.95 -14.59
CA CYS A 111 7.21 10.11 -14.26
C CYS A 111 8.05 8.90 -14.65
N ILE A 112 7.45 7.86 -15.20
CA ILE A 112 8.17 6.67 -15.63
C ILE A 112 8.87 6.99 -16.95
N LYS A 113 10.21 7.05 -16.91
CA LYS A 113 10.99 7.42 -18.08
C LYS A 113 12.00 6.38 -18.49
N ASP A 114 12.41 5.55 -17.55
CA ASP A 114 13.50 4.62 -17.78
C ASP A 114 13.06 3.18 -17.61
N LYS A 115 13.87 2.29 -18.16
CA LYS A 115 13.62 0.85 -18.08
C LYS A 115 14.33 0.18 -16.91
N GLY A 116 15.18 0.91 -16.21
CA GLY A 116 15.91 0.37 -15.07
C GLY A 116 15.12 0.52 -13.78
N PRO A 117 15.66 -0.05 -12.69
CA PRO A 117 15.03 0.10 -11.38
C PRO A 117 14.90 1.58 -11.00
N THR A 118 13.72 1.98 -10.62
CA THR A 118 13.41 3.38 -10.35
C THR A 118 12.42 3.49 -9.20
N ILE A 119 12.62 4.49 -8.35
CA ILE A 119 11.68 4.84 -7.29
C ILE A 119 11.15 6.23 -7.58
N ILE A 120 9.83 6.37 -7.60
CA ILE A 120 9.17 7.64 -7.86
C ILE A 120 8.47 8.07 -6.60
N LEU A 121 8.82 9.25 -6.09
CA LEU A 121 8.25 9.79 -4.86
C LEU A 121 7.54 11.10 -5.16
N PRO A 122 6.34 11.30 -4.59
CA PRO A 122 5.70 12.59 -4.70
C PRO A 122 6.46 13.63 -3.87
N SER A 123 6.43 14.88 -4.32
CA SER A 123 7.07 15.98 -3.62
C SER A 123 6.02 16.87 -3.00
N LEU A 124 6.20 17.19 -1.71
CA LEU A 124 5.33 18.12 -1.01
C LEU A 124 5.76 19.56 -1.19
N PHE A 125 6.97 19.78 -1.66
CA PHE A 125 7.55 21.11 -1.78
C PHE A 125 7.83 21.47 -3.23
N ASP A 126 7.04 20.94 -4.08
CA ASP A 126 7.17 21.17 -5.50
C ASP A 126 6.46 22.46 -5.87
N HIS A 127 7.15 23.55 -5.73
CA HIS A 127 6.59 24.85 -6.06
C HIS A 127 7.62 25.79 -6.66
#